data_f04474b8518c6a3e6e4d8c0ab9f6d69a
#
_entry.id   f04474b8518c6a3e6e4d8c0ab9f6d69a
#
_cell.length_a   1.000
_cell.length_b   1.000
_cell.length_c   1.000
_cell.angle_alpha   90.00
_cell.angle_beta   90.00
_cell.angle_gamma   90.00
#
_symmetry.space_group_name_H-M   'P 1'
#
loop_
_entity.id
_entity.type
_entity.pdbx_description
1 polymer ?
#
loop_
_entity_poly.entity_id
_entity_poly.type
_entity_poly.pdbx_seq_one_letter_code
_entity_poly.pdbx_strand_id
1 'polypeptide(L)'
;MARPEPHPDRRPVVVTGASSGIGAATASQLARAGHPVVLGARRLEACNEVVDAIKAEGGEAAAFYLDLGDAASITAFAAQANGTFGPLEVLISNAAQISPGSAIDTDPDLFEEVVRVNLTGAHRLVHAFGPGMIERRRGDLIFVTSDVVAHPRPRMAAYVSSKWGLEGFVTALQMELEGTGVRATVVRPGPTLTGMGMDWDPGVTDEVLNEWVRWGLARHSAFMRPDGVAAAIVHAVHTPRGTHLSVIEVQPEAPIEQKGTS
;
A
#
# COMPACT_ATOMS: atom_id res chain seq x y z
N MET A 1 -25.57 -13.61 -18.75
CA MET A 1 -24.61 -13.60 -17.63
C MET A 1 -25.27 -12.89 -16.45
N ALA A 2 -25.15 -13.44 -15.24
CA ALA A 2 -25.67 -12.79 -14.04
C ALA A 2 -24.82 -11.54 -13.71
N ARG A 3 -25.48 -10.45 -13.27
CA ARG A 3 -24.75 -9.28 -12.76
C ARG A 3 -24.15 -9.62 -11.39
N PRO A 4 -22.95 -9.10 -11.07
CA PRO A 4 -22.39 -9.26 -9.74
C PRO A 4 -23.32 -8.64 -8.67
N GLU A 5 -23.47 -9.31 -7.54
CA GLU A 5 -24.19 -8.73 -6.40
C GLU A 5 -23.47 -7.48 -5.88
N PRO A 6 -24.19 -6.48 -5.35
CA PRO A 6 -23.57 -5.31 -4.71
C PRO A 6 -22.61 -5.70 -3.58
N HIS A 7 -21.69 -4.83 -3.26
CA HIS A 7 -20.87 -4.99 -2.04
C HIS A 7 -21.76 -4.89 -0.80
N PRO A 8 -21.48 -5.65 0.26
CA PRO A 8 -22.09 -5.40 1.56
C PRO A 8 -21.58 -4.08 2.16
N ASP A 9 -22.39 -3.43 2.98
CA ASP A 9 -22.02 -2.17 3.63
C ASP A 9 -20.82 -2.32 4.56
N ARG A 10 -20.66 -3.49 5.20
CA ARG A 10 -19.57 -3.81 6.12
C ARG A 10 -18.66 -4.87 5.52
N ARG A 11 -17.41 -4.52 5.26
CA ARG A 11 -16.39 -5.39 4.65
C ARG A 11 -15.15 -5.44 5.51
N PRO A 12 -14.78 -6.58 6.12
CA PRO A 12 -13.52 -6.72 6.86
C PRO A 12 -12.31 -6.42 5.97
N VAL A 13 -11.43 -5.54 6.46
CA VAL A 13 -10.24 -5.05 5.74
C VAL A 13 -8.98 -5.41 6.50
N VAL A 14 -7.95 -5.84 5.79
CA VAL A 14 -6.56 -5.86 6.28
C VAL A 14 -5.78 -4.72 5.64
N VAL A 15 -5.03 -3.97 6.44
CA VAL A 15 -4.07 -2.96 5.97
C VAL A 15 -2.68 -3.29 6.49
N THR A 16 -1.73 -3.52 5.58
CA THR A 16 -0.33 -3.76 5.95
C THR A 16 0.47 -2.45 5.96
N GLY A 17 1.49 -2.36 6.83
CA GLY A 17 2.24 -1.13 7.03
C GLY A 17 1.40 -0.01 7.65
N ALA A 18 0.44 -0.38 8.50
CA ALA A 18 -0.56 0.52 9.05
C ALA A 18 -0.11 1.29 10.30
N SER A 19 1.17 1.19 10.69
CA SER A 19 1.72 1.91 11.84
C SER A 19 1.98 3.41 11.58
N SER A 20 1.92 3.86 10.33
CA SER A 20 2.12 5.28 9.96
C SER A 20 1.73 5.55 8.49
N GLY A 21 1.80 6.81 8.07
CA GLY A 21 1.71 7.23 6.67
C GLY A 21 0.43 6.79 5.97
N ILE A 22 0.57 6.32 4.72
CA ILE A 22 -0.56 5.92 3.88
C ILE A 22 -1.38 4.80 4.53
N GLY A 23 -0.72 3.80 5.14
CA GLY A 23 -1.40 2.69 5.77
C GLY A 23 -2.29 3.11 6.95
N ALA A 24 -1.77 3.94 7.86
CA ALA A 24 -2.53 4.47 8.99
C ALA A 24 -3.71 5.34 8.54
N ALA A 25 -3.47 6.25 7.58
CA ALA A 25 -4.53 7.09 7.01
C ALA A 25 -5.62 6.25 6.33
N THR A 26 -5.23 5.20 5.58
CA THR A 26 -6.17 4.29 4.92
C THR A 26 -7.00 3.53 5.94
N ALA A 27 -6.38 2.98 6.98
CA ALA A 27 -7.08 2.27 8.05
C ALA A 27 -8.13 3.16 8.72
N SER A 28 -7.75 4.39 9.09
CA SER A 28 -8.66 5.36 9.72
C SER A 28 -9.82 5.75 8.80
N GLN A 29 -9.57 6.01 7.52
CA GLN A 29 -10.64 6.39 6.58
C GLN A 29 -11.60 5.22 6.30
N LEU A 30 -11.10 3.98 6.18
CA LEU A 30 -11.95 2.80 6.00
C LEU A 30 -12.79 2.51 7.24
N ALA A 31 -12.23 2.69 8.44
CA ALA A 31 -12.98 2.54 9.68
C ALA A 31 -14.10 3.59 9.80
N ARG A 32 -13.84 4.87 9.45
CA ARG A 32 -14.88 5.91 9.37
C ARG A 32 -15.97 5.60 8.34
N ALA A 33 -15.64 4.85 7.29
CA ALA A 33 -16.61 4.38 6.31
C ALA A 33 -17.41 3.14 6.77
N GLY A 34 -17.22 2.67 8.02
CA GLY A 34 -17.97 1.57 8.61
C GLY A 34 -17.36 0.18 8.38
N HIS A 35 -16.13 0.11 7.87
CA HIS A 35 -15.42 -1.16 7.67
C HIS A 35 -14.58 -1.50 8.91
N PRO A 36 -14.65 -2.72 9.45
CA PRO A 36 -13.73 -3.17 10.48
C PRO A 36 -12.34 -3.41 9.89
N VAL A 37 -11.29 -2.93 10.57
CA VAL A 37 -9.93 -2.91 10.03
C VAL A 37 -8.97 -3.69 10.91
N VAL A 38 -8.22 -4.61 10.31
CA VAL A 38 -7.08 -5.28 10.93
C VAL A 38 -5.78 -4.64 10.42
N LEU A 39 -4.99 -4.12 11.33
CA LEU A 39 -3.72 -3.46 11.06
C LEU A 39 -2.56 -4.45 11.24
N GLY A 40 -1.65 -4.49 10.26
CA GLY A 40 -0.44 -5.31 10.33
C GLY A 40 0.81 -4.48 10.13
N ALA A 41 1.76 -4.53 11.07
CA ALA A 41 3.09 -3.93 10.93
C ALA A 41 4.07 -4.51 11.96
N ARG A 42 5.38 -4.25 11.78
CA ARG A 42 6.43 -4.62 12.74
C ARG A 42 6.34 -3.77 14.02
N ARG A 43 5.95 -2.51 13.92
CA ARG A 43 5.77 -1.59 15.06
C ARG A 43 4.36 -1.71 15.61
N LEU A 44 4.16 -2.73 16.46
CA LEU A 44 2.82 -3.06 16.96
C LEU A 44 2.25 -1.95 17.87
N GLU A 45 3.09 -1.33 18.69
CA GLU A 45 2.70 -0.21 19.58
C GLU A 45 2.10 0.94 18.76
N ALA A 46 2.78 1.35 17.67
CA ALA A 46 2.28 2.40 16.79
C ALA A 46 0.98 1.99 16.05
N CYS A 47 0.78 0.70 15.76
CA CYS A 47 -0.51 0.22 15.26
C CYS A 47 -1.60 0.32 16.32
N ASN A 48 -1.29 0.03 17.59
CA ASN A 48 -2.25 0.13 18.68
C ASN A 48 -2.69 1.58 18.91
N GLU A 49 -1.80 2.56 18.78
CA GLU A 49 -2.17 3.99 18.81
C GLU A 49 -3.21 4.34 17.72
N VAL A 50 -3.04 3.80 16.52
CA VAL A 50 -4.01 3.98 15.42
C VAL A 50 -5.33 3.27 15.74
N VAL A 51 -5.26 2.06 16.30
CA VAL A 51 -6.46 1.30 16.74
C VAL A 51 -7.24 2.06 17.79
N ASP A 52 -6.56 2.63 18.78
CA ASP A 52 -7.19 3.39 19.85
C ASP A 52 -7.87 4.66 19.32
N ALA A 53 -7.22 5.37 18.39
CA ALA A 53 -7.81 6.52 17.71
C ALA A 53 -9.07 6.13 16.91
N ILE A 54 -9.03 5.01 16.16
CA ILE A 54 -10.20 4.51 15.41
C ILE A 54 -11.34 4.15 16.37
N LYS A 55 -11.06 3.45 17.48
CA LYS A 55 -12.06 3.09 18.49
C LYS A 55 -12.66 4.29 19.19
N ALA A 56 -11.86 5.32 19.46
CA ALA A 56 -12.33 6.57 20.05
C ALA A 56 -13.34 7.31 19.14
N GLU A 57 -13.25 7.12 17.83
CA GLU A 57 -14.20 7.63 16.84
C GLU A 57 -15.38 6.67 16.59
N GLY A 58 -15.47 5.56 17.33
CA GLY A 58 -16.56 4.57 17.22
C GLY A 58 -16.36 3.51 16.14
N GLY A 59 -15.17 3.45 15.52
CA GLY A 59 -14.82 2.43 14.54
C GLY A 59 -14.38 1.09 15.16
N GLU A 60 -14.31 0.06 14.33
CA GLU A 60 -13.83 -1.27 14.72
C GLU A 60 -12.41 -1.49 14.18
N ALA A 61 -11.44 -1.73 15.08
CA ALA A 61 -10.06 -2.00 14.67
C ALA A 61 -9.34 -2.96 15.63
N ALA A 62 -8.40 -3.73 15.08
CA ALA A 62 -7.45 -4.56 15.82
C ALA A 62 -6.08 -4.51 15.15
N ALA A 63 -5.01 -4.77 15.89
CA ALA A 63 -3.66 -4.80 15.35
C ALA A 63 -2.95 -6.10 15.72
N PHE A 64 -2.14 -6.62 14.80
CA PHE A 64 -1.28 -7.77 15.00
C PHE A 64 0.09 -7.54 14.38
N TYR A 65 1.10 -8.19 14.97
CA TYR A 65 2.46 -8.14 14.43
C TYR A 65 2.51 -8.75 13.03
N LEU A 66 3.19 -8.06 12.11
CA LEU A 66 3.42 -8.52 10.74
C LEU A 66 4.80 -8.08 10.25
N ASP A 67 5.62 -9.06 9.92
CA ASP A 67 6.85 -8.88 9.13
C ASP A 67 6.69 -9.57 7.77
N LEU A 68 6.71 -8.79 6.69
CA LEU A 68 6.61 -9.32 5.33
C LEU A 68 7.87 -10.04 4.85
N GLY A 69 9.00 -9.87 5.53
CA GLY A 69 10.23 -10.62 5.31
C GLY A 69 10.20 -12.04 5.88
N ASP A 70 9.25 -12.34 6.79
CA ASP A 70 9.12 -13.63 7.48
C ASP A 70 7.83 -14.35 7.10
N ALA A 71 7.98 -15.54 6.52
CA ALA A 71 6.86 -16.38 6.11
C ALA A 71 6.00 -16.86 7.29
N ALA A 72 6.61 -17.14 8.43
CA ALA A 72 5.90 -17.60 9.63
C ALA A 72 5.06 -16.47 10.22
N SER A 73 5.61 -15.25 10.25
CA SER A 73 4.89 -14.04 10.65
C SER A 73 3.65 -13.80 9.79
N ILE A 74 3.78 -13.91 8.46
CA ILE A 74 2.65 -13.73 7.54
C ILE A 74 1.56 -14.78 7.80
N THR A 75 1.93 -16.04 8.01
CA THR A 75 0.99 -17.13 8.29
C THR A 75 0.24 -16.89 9.60
N ALA A 76 0.96 -16.52 10.66
CA ALA A 76 0.37 -16.22 11.97
C ALA A 76 -0.56 -14.99 11.90
N PHE A 77 -0.13 -13.93 11.22
CA PHE A 77 -0.95 -12.74 11.00
C PHE A 77 -2.24 -13.06 10.23
N ALA A 78 -2.17 -13.84 9.16
CA ALA A 78 -3.33 -14.18 8.36
C ALA A 78 -4.36 -15.00 9.16
N ALA A 79 -3.92 -15.92 10.01
CA ALA A 79 -4.79 -16.70 10.88
C ALA A 79 -5.52 -15.77 11.88
N GLN A 80 -4.83 -14.84 12.52
CA GLN A 80 -5.42 -13.87 13.45
C GLN A 80 -6.40 -12.91 12.75
N ALA A 81 -6.01 -12.38 11.59
CA ALA A 81 -6.83 -11.44 10.83
C ALA A 81 -8.17 -12.05 10.40
N ASN A 82 -8.15 -13.29 9.87
CA ASN A 82 -9.37 -13.98 9.45
C ASN A 82 -10.32 -14.30 10.62
N GLY A 83 -9.81 -14.47 11.83
CA GLY A 83 -10.60 -14.78 13.03
C GLY A 83 -11.22 -13.55 13.72
N THR A 84 -10.78 -12.33 13.38
CA THR A 84 -11.12 -11.13 14.17
C THR A 84 -12.49 -10.54 13.84
N PHE A 85 -12.75 -10.22 12.57
CA PHE A 85 -14.00 -9.56 12.15
C PHE A 85 -14.80 -10.37 11.13
N GLY A 86 -14.47 -11.63 10.98
CA GLY A 86 -15.06 -12.52 9.98
C GLY A 86 -14.20 -12.59 8.69
N PRO A 87 -14.72 -13.24 7.64
CA PRO A 87 -13.97 -13.48 6.41
C PRO A 87 -13.49 -12.18 5.78
N LEU A 88 -12.19 -12.12 5.48
CA LEU A 88 -11.57 -10.93 4.88
C LEU A 88 -12.13 -10.68 3.47
N GLU A 89 -12.53 -9.44 3.20
CA GLU A 89 -13.03 -9.00 1.90
C GLU A 89 -12.12 -8.01 1.17
N VAL A 90 -11.24 -7.32 1.90
CA VAL A 90 -10.35 -6.32 1.32
C VAL A 90 -8.95 -6.47 1.89
N LEU A 91 -7.95 -6.63 1.03
CA LEU A 91 -6.53 -6.59 1.38
C LEU A 91 -5.90 -5.32 0.82
N ILE A 92 -5.35 -4.48 1.69
CA ILE A 92 -4.50 -3.34 1.32
C ILE A 92 -3.04 -3.72 1.58
N SER A 93 -2.35 -4.16 0.52
CA SER A 93 -0.91 -4.47 0.54
C SER A 93 -0.11 -3.18 0.35
N ASN A 94 0.12 -2.47 1.47
CA ASN A 94 0.77 -1.16 1.50
C ASN A 94 2.19 -1.20 2.09
N ALA A 95 2.47 -2.12 3.02
CA ALA A 95 3.79 -2.21 3.63
C ALA A 95 4.89 -2.37 2.58
N ALA A 96 5.95 -1.59 2.74
CA ALA A 96 7.12 -1.65 1.87
C ALA A 96 8.38 -1.20 2.63
N GLN A 97 9.52 -1.62 2.11
CA GLN A 97 10.84 -1.18 2.50
C GLN A 97 11.49 -0.43 1.34
N ILE A 98 12.21 0.64 1.66
CA ILE A 98 13.02 1.41 0.72
C ILE A 98 14.44 1.50 1.25
N SER A 99 15.42 1.41 0.36
CA SER A 99 16.81 1.63 0.70
C SER A 99 17.44 2.50 -0.38
N PRO A 100 18.09 3.62 -0.01
CA PRO A 100 18.84 4.42 -0.95
C PRO A 100 20.18 3.73 -1.27
N GLY A 101 20.59 3.77 -2.51
CA GLY A 101 21.87 3.23 -2.92
C GLY A 101 22.02 3.18 -4.43
N SER A 102 23.25 3.37 -4.93
CA SER A 102 23.60 3.12 -6.31
C SER A 102 23.32 1.66 -6.66
N ALA A 103 22.86 1.39 -7.87
CA ALA A 103 22.61 0.02 -8.32
C ALA A 103 23.87 -0.88 -8.29
N ILE A 104 25.06 -0.26 -8.41
CA ILE A 104 26.33 -0.96 -8.43
C ILE A 104 26.84 -1.23 -7.00
N ASP A 105 26.61 -0.29 -6.07
CA ASP A 105 27.18 -0.33 -4.72
C ASP A 105 26.19 -0.90 -3.69
N THR A 106 24.92 -1.09 -4.06
CA THR A 106 23.93 -1.68 -3.13
C THR A 106 24.34 -3.12 -2.79
N ASP A 107 24.40 -3.40 -1.48
CA ASP A 107 24.67 -4.74 -0.96
C ASP A 107 23.65 -5.74 -1.53
N PRO A 108 24.10 -6.89 -2.09
CA PRO A 108 23.19 -7.89 -2.67
C PRO A 108 22.16 -8.42 -1.66
N ASP A 109 22.53 -8.60 -0.39
CA ASP A 109 21.61 -9.10 0.64
C ASP A 109 20.53 -8.06 0.96
N LEU A 110 20.90 -6.77 0.98
CA LEU A 110 19.94 -5.67 1.13
C LEU A 110 19.00 -5.57 -0.07
N PHE A 111 19.52 -5.76 -1.29
CA PHE A 111 18.70 -5.80 -2.50
C PHE A 111 17.67 -6.95 -2.41
N GLU A 112 18.12 -8.15 -2.03
CA GLU A 112 17.25 -9.31 -1.84
C GLU A 112 16.19 -9.06 -0.75
N GLU A 113 16.57 -8.45 0.36
CA GLU A 113 15.64 -8.11 1.44
C GLU A 113 14.52 -7.20 0.96
N VAL A 114 14.84 -6.12 0.22
CA VAL A 114 13.83 -5.20 -0.35
C VAL A 114 12.88 -5.93 -1.28
N VAL A 115 13.38 -6.80 -2.16
CA VAL A 115 12.55 -7.61 -3.07
C VAL A 115 11.70 -8.60 -2.28
N ARG A 116 12.27 -9.24 -1.27
CA ARG A 116 11.57 -10.20 -0.40
C ARG A 116 10.41 -9.55 0.34
N VAL A 117 10.61 -8.37 0.91
CA VAL A 117 9.56 -7.64 1.63
C VAL A 117 8.49 -7.12 0.66
N ASN A 118 8.90 -6.41 -0.40
CA ASN A 118 7.98 -5.65 -1.24
C ASN A 118 7.22 -6.50 -2.26
N LEU A 119 7.82 -7.58 -2.74
CA LEU A 119 7.25 -8.45 -3.77
C LEU A 119 6.84 -9.82 -3.21
N THR A 120 7.79 -10.57 -2.65
CA THR A 120 7.49 -11.94 -2.16
C THR A 120 6.52 -11.91 -0.98
N GLY A 121 6.65 -10.92 -0.07
CA GLY A 121 5.72 -10.72 1.03
C GLY A 121 4.29 -10.42 0.55
N ALA A 122 4.15 -9.56 -0.46
CA ALA A 122 2.84 -9.29 -1.07
C ALA A 122 2.22 -10.52 -1.72
N HIS A 123 3.01 -11.33 -2.45
CA HIS A 123 2.55 -12.60 -3.01
C HIS A 123 2.07 -13.56 -1.91
N ARG A 124 2.80 -13.68 -0.80
CA ARG A 124 2.40 -14.53 0.33
C ARG A 124 1.08 -14.09 0.97
N LEU A 125 0.82 -12.78 1.05
CA LEU A 125 -0.48 -12.27 1.51
C LEU A 125 -1.61 -12.68 0.55
N VAL A 126 -1.39 -12.59 -0.76
CA VAL A 126 -2.36 -13.07 -1.76
C VAL A 126 -2.62 -14.56 -1.60
N HIS A 127 -1.57 -15.36 -1.41
CA HIS A 127 -1.70 -16.81 -1.17
C HIS A 127 -2.51 -17.11 0.10
N ALA A 128 -2.36 -16.31 1.16
CA ALA A 128 -3.04 -16.51 2.43
C ALA A 128 -4.53 -16.10 2.41
N PHE A 129 -4.89 -15.05 1.67
CA PHE A 129 -6.24 -14.48 1.70
C PHE A 129 -7.05 -14.72 0.41
N GLY A 130 -6.38 -14.82 -0.74
CA GLY A 130 -7.00 -14.94 -2.06
C GLY A 130 -7.93 -16.15 -2.22
N PRO A 131 -7.55 -17.37 -1.82
CA PRO A 131 -8.39 -18.53 -1.97
C PRO A 131 -9.78 -18.38 -1.34
N GLY A 132 -9.85 -17.86 -0.11
CA GLY A 132 -11.13 -17.62 0.56
C GLY A 132 -11.98 -16.53 -0.12
N MET A 133 -11.36 -15.51 -0.73
CA MET A 133 -12.06 -14.50 -1.52
C MET A 133 -12.64 -15.11 -2.81
N ILE A 134 -11.88 -15.95 -3.51
CA ILE A 134 -12.29 -16.64 -4.74
C ILE A 134 -13.46 -17.60 -4.44
N GLU A 135 -13.38 -18.39 -3.37
CA GLU A 135 -14.45 -19.29 -2.95
C GLU A 135 -15.77 -18.54 -2.73
N ARG A 136 -15.71 -17.39 -2.07
CA ARG A 136 -16.89 -16.52 -1.84
C ARG A 136 -17.27 -15.67 -3.05
N ARG A 137 -16.51 -15.71 -4.15
CA ARG A 137 -16.67 -14.89 -5.36
C ARG A 137 -16.74 -13.39 -5.06
N ARG A 138 -15.98 -12.94 -4.06
CA ARG A 138 -15.99 -11.56 -3.59
C ARG A 138 -14.70 -11.21 -2.87
N GLY A 139 -14.04 -10.14 -3.32
CA GLY A 139 -12.84 -9.62 -2.69
C GLY A 139 -12.18 -8.52 -3.51
N ASP A 140 -11.41 -7.67 -2.82
CA ASP A 140 -10.56 -6.65 -3.43
C ASP A 140 -9.14 -6.75 -2.87
N LEU A 141 -8.17 -6.89 -3.77
CA LEU A 141 -6.75 -6.91 -3.49
C LEU A 141 -6.15 -5.60 -4.01
N ILE A 142 -5.77 -4.70 -3.12
CA ILE A 142 -5.24 -3.38 -3.49
C ILE A 142 -3.76 -3.32 -3.13
N PHE A 143 -2.92 -3.00 -4.11
CA PHE A 143 -1.47 -2.97 -3.99
C PHE A 143 -0.96 -1.54 -4.15
N VAL A 144 -0.30 -1.04 -3.11
CA VAL A 144 0.38 0.26 -3.17
C VAL A 144 1.76 0.06 -3.78
N THR A 145 1.89 0.43 -5.06
CA THR A 145 3.15 0.40 -5.79
C THR A 145 3.89 1.73 -5.64
N SER A 146 4.22 2.41 -6.70
CA SER A 146 4.81 3.74 -6.70
C SER A 146 4.87 4.29 -8.12
N ASP A 147 4.93 5.60 -8.28
CA ASP A 147 5.21 6.27 -9.54
C ASP A 147 6.60 5.97 -10.12
N VAL A 148 7.52 5.42 -9.30
CA VAL A 148 8.84 4.96 -9.77
C VAL A 148 8.75 3.84 -10.81
N VAL A 149 7.62 3.18 -10.95
CA VAL A 149 7.37 2.20 -12.01
C VAL A 149 7.26 2.89 -13.37
N ALA A 150 6.66 4.07 -13.44
CA ALA A 150 6.57 4.87 -14.66
C ALA A 150 7.81 5.80 -14.83
N HIS A 151 8.34 6.30 -13.73
CA HIS A 151 9.43 7.27 -13.68
C HIS A 151 10.54 6.80 -12.74
N PRO A 152 11.39 5.83 -13.15
CA PRO A 152 12.47 5.30 -12.32
C PRO A 152 13.41 6.42 -11.84
N ARG A 153 13.81 6.37 -10.59
CA ARG A 153 14.70 7.35 -9.98
C ARG A 153 16.05 6.73 -9.66
N PRO A 154 17.16 7.47 -9.86
CA PRO A 154 18.49 6.99 -9.49
C PRO A 154 18.56 6.76 -7.96
N ARG A 155 19.54 5.96 -7.54
CA ARG A 155 19.81 5.58 -6.16
C ARG A 155 18.65 4.87 -5.42
N MET A 156 17.79 4.20 -6.19
CA MET A 156 16.64 3.44 -5.67
C MET A 156 16.46 2.10 -6.39
N ALA A 157 17.53 1.51 -6.91
CA ALA A 157 17.44 0.36 -7.80
C ALA A 157 16.69 -0.84 -7.19
N ALA A 158 16.98 -1.20 -5.93
CA ALA A 158 16.28 -2.30 -5.24
C ALA A 158 14.77 -2.00 -5.12
N TYR A 159 14.43 -0.78 -4.69
CA TYR A 159 13.04 -0.35 -4.56
C TYR A 159 12.32 -0.32 -5.92
N VAL A 160 12.92 0.34 -6.93
CA VAL A 160 12.36 0.38 -8.30
C VAL A 160 12.11 -1.04 -8.81
N SER A 161 13.12 -1.93 -8.73
CA SER A 161 12.99 -3.31 -9.18
C SER A 161 11.89 -4.05 -8.45
N SER A 162 11.78 -3.88 -7.13
CA SER A 162 10.73 -4.52 -6.32
C SER A 162 9.33 -4.04 -6.69
N LYS A 163 9.15 -2.73 -6.96
CA LYS A 163 7.85 -2.14 -7.33
C LYS A 163 7.46 -2.48 -8.77
N TRP A 164 8.42 -2.56 -9.69
CA TRP A 164 8.20 -3.09 -11.04
C TRP A 164 7.77 -4.55 -11.00
N GLY A 165 8.49 -5.38 -10.23
CA GLY A 165 8.14 -6.79 -10.03
C GLY A 165 6.75 -6.95 -9.43
N LEU A 166 6.41 -6.14 -8.41
CA LEU A 166 5.09 -6.14 -7.79
C LEU A 166 3.99 -5.79 -8.79
N GLU A 167 4.19 -4.77 -9.63
CA GLU A 167 3.20 -4.37 -10.62
C GLU A 167 3.04 -5.41 -11.73
N GLY A 168 4.14 -6.03 -12.18
CA GLY A 168 4.09 -7.17 -13.09
C GLY A 168 3.30 -8.35 -12.51
N PHE A 169 3.52 -8.67 -11.23
CA PHE A 169 2.76 -9.69 -10.51
C PHE A 169 1.27 -9.33 -10.45
N VAL A 170 0.92 -8.09 -10.08
CA VAL A 170 -0.48 -7.67 -9.98
C VAL A 170 -1.16 -7.68 -11.35
N THR A 171 -0.46 -7.30 -12.42
CA THR A 171 -1.01 -7.33 -13.78
C THR A 171 -1.32 -8.76 -14.23
N ALA A 172 -0.46 -9.73 -13.93
CA ALA A 172 -0.75 -11.14 -14.17
C ALA A 172 -1.94 -11.62 -13.32
N LEU A 173 -1.95 -11.25 -12.03
CA LEU A 173 -3.04 -11.59 -11.11
C LEU A 173 -4.40 -11.04 -11.57
N GLN A 174 -4.45 -9.83 -12.15
CA GLN A 174 -5.68 -9.26 -12.72
C GLN A 174 -6.28 -10.18 -13.78
N MET A 175 -5.45 -10.74 -14.64
CA MET A 175 -5.91 -11.67 -15.69
C MET A 175 -6.39 -13.01 -15.12
N GLU A 176 -5.69 -13.54 -14.11
CA GLU A 176 -6.04 -14.80 -13.44
C GLU A 176 -7.33 -14.70 -12.63
N LEU A 177 -7.67 -13.51 -12.14
CA LEU A 177 -8.87 -13.26 -11.34
C LEU A 177 -10.13 -12.98 -12.18
N GLU A 178 -10.02 -12.83 -13.49
CA GLU A 178 -11.18 -12.59 -14.36
C GLU A 178 -12.26 -13.68 -14.17
N GLY A 179 -13.50 -13.26 -13.96
CA GLY A 179 -14.63 -14.16 -13.73
C GLY A 179 -14.72 -14.79 -12.33
N THR A 180 -13.71 -14.61 -11.47
CA THR A 180 -13.71 -15.17 -10.09
C THR A 180 -14.57 -14.34 -9.13
N GLY A 181 -14.84 -13.08 -9.45
CA GLY A 181 -15.49 -12.12 -8.55
C GLY A 181 -14.53 -11.38 -7.61
N VAL A 182 -13.22 -11.62 -7.71
CA VAL A 182 -12.16 -10.89 -7.00
C VAL A 182 -11.50 -9.90 -7.96
N ARG A 183 -11.14 -8.70 -7.47
CA ARG A 183 -10.45 -7.67 -8.26
C ARG A 183 -9.08 -7.38 -7.65
N ALA A 184 -8.10 -7.11 -8.50
CA ALA A 184 -6.77 -6.64 -8.08
C ALA A 184 -6.52 -5.24 -8.65
N THR A 185 -6.21 -4.26 -7.79
CA THR A 185 -6.01 -2.86 -8.15
C THR A 185 -4.60 -2.40 -7.79
N VAL A 186 -3.93 -1.74 -8.71
CA VAL A 186 -2.68 -1.02 -8.47
C VAL A 186 -2.99 0.41 -8.08
N VAL A 187 -2.39 0.89 -6.99
CA VAL A 187 -2.34 2.32 -6.64
C VAL A 187 -0.90 2.78 -6.71
N ARG A 188 -0.61 3.78 -7.56
CA ARG A 188 0.72 4.38 -7.76
C ARG A 188 0.79 5.76 -7.09
N PRO A 189 1.25 5.87 -5.85
CA PRO A 189 1.51 7.17 -5.25
C PRO A 189 2.75 7.82 -5.85
N GLY A 190 2.66 9.12 -6.12
CA GLY A 190 3.81 10.01 -6.27
C GLY A 190 4.40 10.42 -4.92
N PRO A 191 5.27 11.44 -4.88
CA PRO A 191 5.92 11.90 -3.66
C PRO A 191 4.91 12.21 -2.56
N THR A 192 5.00 11.47 -1.45
CA THR A 192 4.06 11.54 -0.31
C THR A 192 4.83 11.68 0.99
N LEU A 193 4.42 12.62 1.87
CA LEU A 193 5.01 12.83 3.18
C LEU A 193 4.67 11.64 4.09
N THR A 194 5.56 10.67 4.17
CA THR A 194 5.46 9.50 5.05
C THR A 194 6.75 9.37 5.86
N GLY A 195 6.76 8.49 6.86
CA GLY A 195 7.99 8.14 7.57
C GLY A 195 9.01 7.36 6.74
N MET A 196 8.66 6.97 5.51
CA MET A 196 9.54 6.20 4.62
C MET A 196 10.66 7.09 4.09
N GLY A 197 11.92 6.71 4.33
CA GLY A 197 13.10 7.48 3.94
C GLY A 197 13.45 8.65 4.87
N MET A 198 12.69 8.87 5.94
CA MET A 198 12.99 9.91 6.93
C MET A 198 14.12 9.50 7.90
N ASP A 199 14.50 8.24 7.90
CA ASP A 199 15.58 7.63 8.67
C ASP A 199 16.91 7.54 7.91
N TRP A 200 16.96 8.07 6.68
CA TRP A 200 18.17 8.11 5.90
C TRP A 200 19.16 9.13 6.47
N ASP A 201 20.46 8.87 6.27
CA ASP A 201 21.49 9.87 6.55
C ASP A 201 21.20 11.16 5.77
N PRO A 202 21.24 12.34 6.41
CA PRO A 202 20.94 13.61 5.75
C PRO A 202 21.78 13.86 4.49
N GLY A 203 23.06 13.47 4.49
CA GLY A 203 23.94 13.61 3.33
C GLY A 203 23.48 12.74 2.15
N VAL A 204 23.05 11.51 2.43
CA VAL A 204 22.47 10.61 1.41
C VAL A 204 21.16 11.16 0.88
N THR A 205 20.32 11.71 1.75
CA THR A 205 19.04 12.33 1.35
C THR A 205 19.29 13.50 0.40
N ASP A 206 20.22 14.39 0.75
CA ASP A 206 20.57 15.55 -0.08
C ASP A 206 21.12 15.12 -1.47
N GLU A 207 22.00 14.12 -1.50
CA GLU A 207 22.51 13.58 -2.77
C GLU A 207 21.40 13.01 -3.65
N VAL A 208 20.49 12.23 -3.09
CA VAL A 208 19.34 11.64 -3.80
C VAL A 208 18.43 12.73 -4.36
N LEU A 209 18.06 13.72 -3.54
CA LEU A 209 17.19 14.82 -3.97
C LEU A 209 17.85 15.70 -5.03
N ASN A 210 19.14 15.99 -4.90
CA ASN A 210 19.90 16.77 -5.90
C ASN A 210 19.94 16.07 -7.24
N GLU A 211 20.11 14.75 -7.27
CA GLU A 211 20.06 13.97 -8.53
C GLU A 211 18.64 14.00 -9.14
N TRP A 212 17.60 13.90 -8.35
CA TRP A 212 16.23 13.96 -8.86
C TRP A 212 15.91 15.32 -9.49
N VAL A 213 16.35 16.40 -8.84
CA VAL A 213 16.22 17.77 -9.40
C VAL A 213 17.04 17.91 -10.69
N ARG A 214 18.32 17.47 -10.68
CA ARG A 214 19.21 17.53 -11.84
C ARG A 214 18.63 16.84 -13.08
N TRP A 215 17.93 15.72 -12.89
CA TRP A 215 17.38 14.93 -13.99
C TRP A 215 15.92 15.28 -14.30
N GLY A 216 15.34 16.29 -13.66
CA GLY A 216 13.96 16.70 -13.89
C GLY A 216 12.93 15.66 -13.47
N LEU A 217 13.27 14.80 -12.51
CA LEU A 217 12.39 13.73 -12.00
C LEU A 217 11.42 14.22 -10.92
N ALA A 218 11.67 15.38 -10.34
CA ALA A 218 10.74 16.07 -9.46
C ALA A 218 10.02 17.15 -10.27
N ARG A 219 8.70 17.03 -10.42
CA ARG A 219 7.88 18.06 -11.13
C ARG A 219 7.84 19.39 -10.37
N HIS A 220 7.86 19.31 -9.04
CA HIS A 220 7.93 20.41 -8.07
C HIS A 220 8.29 19.85 -6.69
N SER A 221 8.57 20.72 -5.73
CA SER A 221 8.97 20.34 -4.36
C SER A 221 7.81 20.01 -3.43
N ALA A 222 6.57 20.02 -3.91
CA ALA A 222 5.41 19.69 -3.09
C ALA A 222 5.23 18.17 -2.98
N PHE A 223 4.87 17.74 -1.78
CA PHE A 223 4.55 16.35 -1.46
C PHE A 223 3.07 16.25 -1.07
N MET A 224 2.44 15.13 -1.41
CA MET A 224 1.10 14.82 -0.93
C MET A 224 1.10 14.51 0.56
N ARG A 225 -0.03 14.76 1.21
CA ARG A 225 -0.33 14.15 2.51
C ARG A 225 -0.80 12.71 2.30
N PRO A 226 -0.55 11.81 3.26
CA PRO A 226 -1.01 10.42 3.20
C PRO A 226 -2.52 10.29 2.96
N ASP A 227 -3.31 11.23 3.47
CA ASP A 227 -4.76 11.26 3.34
C ASP A 227 -5.25 11.27 1.88
N GLY A 228 -4.53 11.93 0.98
CA GLY A 228 -4.89 11.98 -0.45
C GLY A 228 -4.77 10.60 -1.12
N VAL A 229 -3.71 9.87 -0.82
CA VAL A 229 -3.53 8.49 -1.31
C VAL A 229 -4.56 7.56 -0.66
N ALA A 230 -4.80 7.71 0.64
CA ALA A 230 -5.82 6.93 1.37
C ALA A 230 -7.21 7.13 0.76
N ALA A 231 -7.58 8.36 0.40
CA ALA A 231 -8.87 8.65 -0.26
C ALA A 231 -9.01 7.92 -1.60
N ALA A 232 -7.94 7.83 -2.40
CA ALA A 232 -7.95 7.07 -3.66
C ALA A 232 -8.11 5.56 -3.41
N ILE A 233 -7.46 5.02 -2.37
CA ILE A 233 -7.62 3.62 -1.96
C ILE A 233 -9.07 3.36 -1.51
N VAL A 234 -9.63 4.22 -0.67
CA VAL A 234 -11.04 4.12 -0.20
C VAL A 234 -12.00 4.18 -1.38
N HIS A 235 -11.75 5.06 -2.37
CA HIS A 235 -12.54 5.12 -3.60
C HIS A 235 -12.48 3.78 -4.37
N ALA A 236 -11.31 3.16 -4.48
CA ALA A 236 -11.18 1.85 -5.11
C ALA A 236 -12.00 0.76 -4.40
N VAL A 237 -11.96 0.74 -3.05
CA VAL A 237 -12.74 -0.20 -2.21
C VAL A 237 -14.25 -0.03 -2.44
N HIS A 238 -14.72 1.20 -2.59
CA HIS A 238 -16.14 1.52 -2.79
C HIS A 238 -16.59 1.49 -4.26
N THR A 239 -15.68 1.23 -5.20
CA THR A 239 -16.05 1.12 -6.62
C THR A 239 -17.10 0.04 -6.82
N PRO A 240 -18.26 0.35 -7.43
CA PRO A 240 -19.35 -0.60 -7.58
C PRO A 240 -18.93 -1.87 -8.30
N ARG A 241 -19.60 -2.99 -7.99
CA ARG A 241 -19.42 -4.26 -8.69
C ARG A 241 -19.79 -4.11 -10.16
N GLY A 242 -18.99 -4.75 -11.02
CA GLY A 242 -19.09 -4.59 -12.48
C GLY A 242 -18.22 -3.48 -13.05
N THR A 243 -17.52 -2.72 -12.18
CA THR A 243 -16.47 -1.77 -12.55
C THR A 243 -15.17 -2.17 -11.88
N HIS A 244 -14.06 -2.05 -12.58
CA HIS A 244 -12.72 -2.33 -12.06
C HIS A 244 -11.79 -1.16 -12.35
N LEU A 245 -11.21 -0.59 -11.29
CA LEU A 245 -10.13 0.40 -11.39
C LEU A 245 -8.81 -0.38 -11.37
N SER A 246 -8.28 -0.73 -12.53
CA SER A 246 -7.10 -1.59 -12.64
C SER A 246 -5.83 -0.90 -12.15
N VAL A 247 -5.68 0.40 -12.46
CA VAL A 247 -4.56 1.25 -12.02
C VAL A 247 -5.08 2.64 -11.65
N ILE A 248 -4.65 3.14 -10.50
CA ILE A 248 -4.92 4.50 -10.03
C ILE A 248 -3.57 5.17 -9.76
N GLU A 249 -3.28 6.25 -10.47
CA GLU A 249 -2.11 7.07 -10.20
C GLU A 249 -2.52 8.32 -9.44
N VAL A 250 -1.80 8.61 -8.34
CA VAL A 250 -2.09 9.75 -7.46
C VAL A 250 -0.83 10.61 -7.36
N GLN A 251 -0.90 11.83 -7.86
CA GLN A 251 0.24 12.73 -7.93
C GLN A 251 -0.01 13.99 -7.10
N PRO A 252 1.04 14.62 -6.52
CA PRO A 252 0.89 15.89 -5.84
C PRO A 252 0.50 16.98 -6.81
N GLU A 253 -0.44 17.84 -6.41
CA GLU A 253 -0.76 19.08 -7.09
C GLU A 253 0.33 20.12 -6.78
N ALA A 254 0.73 20.90 -7.79
CA ALA A 254 1.67 21.99 -7.58
C ALA A 254 1.06 23.07 -6.71
N PRO A 255 1.83 23.73 -5.81
CA PRO A 255 1.37 24.88 -5.08
C PRO A 255 0.93 26.00 -6.04
N ILE A 256 -0.15 26.70 -5.68
CA ILE A 256 -0.58 27.89 -6.41
C ILE A 256 0.46 28.99 -6.18
N GLU A 257 1.05 29.52 -7.25
CA GLU A 257 1.95 30.67 -7.17
C GLU A 257 1.19 31.85 -6.59
N GLN A 258 1.69 32.40 -5.49
CA GLN A 258 1.17 33.70 -5.00
C GLN A 258 1.55 34.76 -6.04
N LYS A 259 0.55 35.37 -6.67
CA LYS A 259 0.79 36.55 -7.48
C LYS A 259 1.45 37.59 -6.57
N GLY A 260 2.73 37.86 -6.82
CA GLY A 260 3.44 38.88 -6.08
C GLY A 260 2.62 40.17 -6.07
N THR A 261 2.36 40.71 -4.89
CA THR A 261 1.91 42.08 -4.74
C THR A 261 3.06 42.95 -5.20
N SER A 262 3.00 43.36 -6.48
CA SER A 262 3.87 44.41 -7.04
C SER A 262 3.66 45.73 -6.31
#